data_6a1e870fadc1b534e4f662d567e451a9
#
_entry.id   6a1e870fadc1b534e4f662d567e451a9
#
_cell.length_a   1.000
_cell.length_b   1.000
_cell.length_c   1.000
_cell.angle_alpha   90.00
_cell.angle_beta   90.00
_cell.angle_gamma   90.00
#
_symmetry.space_group_name_H-M   'P 1'
#
loop_
_entity.id
_entity.type
_entity.pdbx_description
1 polymer ?
#
loop_
_entity_poly.entity_id
_entity_poly.type
_entity_poly.pdbx_seq_one_letter_code
_entity_poly.pdbx_strand_id
1 'polypeptide(L)'
;MLKIQEEIILEKPKIGRSEVVLKLENLTKRFGNLTAVNNINLEVYKGETIGLVGPNGAGKTTTIKMIAKILRPNSGRILIRPNGKNLQDLAKISRTLSQIGFLIDIPAFYNMTAYQLLRYFANLQNYPKDKIDQRIDELLDRFKLSEWKFELVKNFSKGMTQKIGIIQAIIHDPEIIILDEPQTGLDPLARVEIRKYIRELQSQGKTIFVASHMLYEISEVCDKIALINYGSIIGFDTVENLALKLKTSELDCELLKPINANELEPIIDRLIEKLDPYLDKDLDPTISKIPVRYYPEQQGFKFYYDGRNDSKAEILKTLIMNFESDFTVISFTQPKTSQLERVYAEMVKDNDLKDKRKSKGEIVKNES
;
A
#
# COMPACT_ATOMS: atom_id res chain seq x y z
N MET A 1 -9.54 15.19 34.16
CA MET A 1 -8.14 14.92 33.83
C MET A 1 -8.09 13.78 32.83
N LEU A 2 -8.12 14.10 31.54
CA LEU A 2 -7.97 13.15 30.44
C LEU A 2 -6.47 12.91 30.26
N LYS A 3 -6.00 11.69 30.57
CA LYS A 3 -4.64 11.26 30.19
C LYS A 3 -4.60 11.07 28.68
N ILE A 4 -3.92 11.99 27.99
CA ILE A 4 -3.46 11.82 26.62
C ILE A 4 -2.46 10.67 26.67
N GLN A 5 -2.83 9.52 26.11
CA GLN A 5 -1.87 8.45 25.87
C GLN A 5 -0.95 8.94 24.75
N GLU A 6 0.31 9.18 25.10
CA GLU A 6 1.39 9.39 24.15
C GLU A 6 1.43 8.20 23.20
N GLU A 7 1.17 8.44 21.91
CA GLU A 7 1.48 7.49 20.84
C GLU A 7 2.99 7.26 20.89
N ILE A 8 3.37 6.08 21.33
CA ILE A 8 4.75 5.61 21.21
C ILE A 8 5.02 5.47 19.73
N ILE A 9 5.70 6.46 19.16
CA ILE A 9 6.32 6.37 17.84
C ILE A 9 7.44 5.33 18.01
N LEU A 10 7.15 4.07 17.68
CA LEU A 10 8.16 3.03 17.58
C LEU A 10 9.09 3.43 16.43
N GLU A 11 10.29 3.93 16.76
CA GLU A 11 11.33 4.14 15.77
C GLU A 11 11.56 2.82 15.01
N LYS A 12 11.41 2.88 13.68
CA LYS A 12 11.69 1.74 12.81
C LYS A 12 13.14 1.31 13.03
N PRO A 13 13.42 0.07 13.39
CA PRO A 13 14.80 -0.38 13.49
C PRO A 13 15.46 -0.18 12.11
N LYS A 14 16.60 0.50 12.07
CA LYS A 14 17.45 0.61 10.88
C LYS A 14 18.05 -0.77 10.61
N ILE A 15 17.26 -1.64 9.97
CA ILE A 15 17.72 -2.96 9.54
C ILE A 15 18.73 -2.73 8.41
N GLY A 16 19.98 -3.08 8.64
CA GLY A 16 21.00 -3.06 7.62
C GLY A 16 20.55 -3.93 6.44
N ARG A 17 20.40 -3.32 5.27
CA ARG A 17 19.92 -3.93 4.01
C ARG A 17 20.94 -4.93 3.48
N SER A 18 21.10 -6.10 4.09
CA SER A 18 22.15 -7.04 3.68
C SER A 18 21.64 -8.33 3.03
N GLU A 19 20.37 -8.69 3.18
CA GLU A 19 19.95 -10.05 2.80
C GLU A 19 18.62 -10.06 2.02
N VAL A 20 18.69 -10.40 0.73
CA VAL A 20 17.52 -10.63 -0.12
C VAL A 20 16.90 -11.98 0.27
N VAL A 21 15.60 -12.00 0.61
CA VAL A 21 14.85 -13.22 1.01
C VAL A 21 13.86 -13.68 -0.05
N LEU A 22 13.37 -12.77 -0.89
CA LEU A 22 12.52 -13.09 -2.03
C LEU A 22 12.95 -12.22 -3.23
N LYS A 23 13.11 -12.82 -4.41
CA LYS A 23 13.45 -12.11 -5.64
C LYS A 23 12.62 -12.64 -6.80
N LEU A 24 12.02 -11.73 -7.52
CA LEU A 24 11.33 -11.98 -8.79
C LEU A 24 12.24 -11.52 -9.92
N GLU A 25 12.53 -12.39 -10.88
CA GLU A 25 13.42 -12.08 -12.01
C GLU A 25 12.68 -12.34 -13.33
N ASN A 26 12.45 -11.26 -14.08
CA ASN A 26 11.79 -11.27 -15.40
C ASN A 26 10.49 -12.08 -15.43
N LEU A 27 9.73 -12.01 -14.32
CA LEU A 27 8.57 -12.85 -14.07
C LEU A 27 7.44 -12.50 -15.02
N THR A 28 6.96 -13.47 -15.80
CA THR A 28 5.91 -13.27 -16.79
C THR A 28 4.86 -14.38 -16.72
N LYS A 29 3.58 -13.99 -16.78
CA LYS A 29 2.44 -14.92 -16.85
C LYS A 29 1.46 -14.50 -17.93
N ARG A 30 1.09 -15.45 -18.78
CA ARG A 30 0.10 -15.28 -19.85
C ARG A 30 -1.04 -16.28 -19.69
N PHE A 31 -2.24 -15.84 -20.02
CA PHE A 31 -3.46 -16.65 -20.11
C PHE A 31 -4.05 -16.44 -21.51
N GLY A 32 -3.79 -17.37 -22.42
CA GLY A 32 -4.09 -17.17 -23.84
C GLY A 32 -3.40 -15.91 -24.36
N ASN A 33 -4.18 -14.97 -24.89
CA ASN A 33 -3.67 -13.68 -25.42
C ASN A 33 -3.46 -12.61 -24.34
N LEU A 34 -3.92 -12.85 -23.11
CA LEU A 34 -3.77 -11.89 -22.01
C LEU A 34 -2.43 -12.07 -21.30
N THR A 35 -1.58 -11.06 -21.27
CA THR A 35 -0.39 -11.01 -20.44
C THR A 35 -0.76 -10.39 -19.09
N ALA A 36 -1.02 -11.24 -18.08
CA ALA A 36 -1.46 -10.81 -16.75
C ALA A 36 -0.30 -10.31 -15.87
N VAL A 37 0.92 -10.81 -16.10
CA VAL A 37 2.16 -10.36 -15.46
C VAL A 37 3.23 -10.26 -16.54
N ASN A 38 3.92 -9.15 -16.64
CA ASN A 38 4.83 -8.83 -17.73
C ASN A 38 6.18 -8.35 -17.19
N ASN A 39 7.18 -9.24 -17.23
CA ASN A 39 8.56 -8.94 -16.93
C ASN A 39 8.79 -8.25 -15.56
N ILE A 40 8.12 -8.73 -14.50
CA ILE A 40 8.30 -8.18 -13.15
C ILE A 40 9.67 -8.54 -12.59
N ASN A 41 10.38 -7.51 -12.12
CA ASN A 41 11.62 -7.61 -11.37
C ASN A 41 11.42 -6.92 -10.01
N LEU A 42 11.66 -7.64 -8.90
CA LEU A 42 11.46 -7.14 -7.55
C LEU A 42 12.37 -7.89 -6.57
N GLU A 43 12.97 -7.15 -5.63
CA GLU A 43 13.74 -7.73 -4.52
C GLU A 43 13.12 -7.31 -3.19
N VAL A 44 12.95 -8.28 -2.30
CA VAL A 44 12.43 -8.10 -0.94
C VAL A 44 13.54 -8.47 0.04
N TYR A 45 13.87 -7.55 0.93
CA TYR A 45 14.91 -7.76 1.92
C TYR A 45 14.31 -8.25 3.24
N LYS A 46 15.14 -8.95 4.03
CA LYS A 46 14.74 -9.48 5.34
C LYS A 46 14.25 -8.35 6.25
N GLY A 47 13.10 -8.59 6.91
CA GLY A 47 12.46 -7.63 7.79
C GLY A 47 11.81 -6.43 7.10
N GLU A 48 11.80 -6.38 5.76
CA GLU A 48 11.18 -5.31 4.98
C GLU A 48 9.70 -5.61 4.74
N THR A 49 8.86 -4.58 4.81
CA THR A 49 7.45 -4.65 4.38
C THR A 49 7.30 -3.96 3.04
N ILE A 50 6.92 -4.74 2.01
CA ILE A 50 6.70 -4.23 0.65
C ILE A 50 5.23 -4.31 0.27
N GLY A 51 4.71 -3.21 -0.26
CA GLY A 51 3.38 -3.12 -0.87
C GLY A 51 3.41 -3.32 -2.38
N LEU A 52 2.59 -4.22 -2.93
CA LEU A 52 2.30 -4.31 -4.36
C LEU A 52 0.95 -3.66 -4.62
N VAL A 53 0.94 -2.46 -5.17
CA VAL A 53 -0.26 -1.63 -5.27
C VAL A 53 -0.65 -1.39 -6.72
N GLY A 54 -1.95 -1.56 -7.01
CA GLY A 54 -2.50 -1.32 -8.34
C GLY A 54 -3.99 -1.65 -8.43
N PRO A 55 -4.66 -1.29 -9.52
CA PRO A 55 -6.10 -1.54 -9.70
C PRO A 55 -6.42 -3.03 -9.77
N ASN A 56 -7.71 -3.33 -9.74
CA ASN A 56 -8.17 -4.69 -9.98
C ASN A 56 -7.78 -5.12 -11.41
N GLY A 57 -7.27 -6.34 -11.53
CA GLY A 57 -6.75 -6.85 -12.81
C GLY A 57 -5.31 -6.45 -13.15
N ALA A 58 -4.62 -5.64 -12.34
CA ALA A 58 -3.23 -5.23 -12.60
C ALA A 58 -2.18 -6.35 -12.51
N GLY A 59 -2.55 -7.54 -12.03
CA GLY A 59 -1.64 -8.70 -11.93
C GLY A 59 -1.19 -9.04 -10.51
N LYS A 60 -1.66 -8.33 -9.47
CA LYS A 60 -1.27 -8.54 -8.05
C LYS A 60 -1.47 -9.97 -7.58
N THR A 61 -2.72 -10.45 -7.57
CA THR A 61 -3.08 -11.82 -7.17
C THR A 61 -2.39 -12.87 -8.03
N THR A 62 -2.21 -12.62 -9.33
CA THR A 62 -1.48 -13.52 -10.23
C THR A 62 -0.02 -13.65 -9.81
N THR A 63 0.63 -12.55 -9.45
CA THR A 63 2.00 -12.54 -8.95
C THR A 63 2.11 -13.34 -7.65
N ILE A 64 1.20 -13.09 -6.69
CA ILE A 64 1.15 -13.84 -5.43
C ILE A 64 0.90 -15.33 -5.67
N LYS A 65 -0.04 -15.71 -6.54
CA LYS A 65 -0.31 -17.11 -6.88
C LYS A 65 0.90 -17.81 -7.52
N MET A 66 1.76 -17.09 -8.24
CA MET A 66 3.04 -17.64 -8.73
C MET A 66 4.04 -17.85 -7.58
N ILE A 67 4.16 -16.92 -6.63
CA ILE A 67 5.01 -17.07 -5.45
C ILE A 67 4.53 -18.25 -4.58
N ALA A 68 3.22 -18.44 -4.47
CA ALA A 68 2.62 -19.56 -3.75
C ALA A 68 2.68 -20.90 -4.50
N LYS A 69 3.28 -20.95 -5.69
CA LYS A 69 3.34 -22.14 -6.59
C LYS A 69 1.97 -22.66 -7.03
N ILE A 70 0.91 -21.88 -6.88
CA ILE A 70 -0.43 -22.19 -7.40
C ILE A 70 -0.44 -22.04 -8.93
N LEU A 71 0.28 -21.04 -9.43
CA LEU A 71 0.46 -20.81 -10.85
C LEU A 71 1.95 -20.96 -11.24
N ARG A 72 2.21 -21.55 -12.41
CA ARG A 72 3.56 -21.57 -12.98
C ARG A 72 3.76 -20.35 -13.87
N PRO A 73 4.90 -19.63 -13.77
CA PRO A 73 5.23 -18.58 -14.72
C PRO A 73 5.45 -19.15 -16.13
N ASN A 74 5.24 -18.35 -17.16
CA ASN A 74 5.58 -18.69 -18.54
C ASN A 74 7.07 -18.44 -18.82
N SER A 75 7.65 -17.40 -18.18
CA SER A 75 9.08 -17.12 -18.20
C SER A 75 9.52 -16.40 -16.93
N GLY A 76 10.83 -16.27 -16.73
CA GLY A 76 11.41 -15.74 -15.50
C GLY A 76 11.47 -16.78 -14.39
N ARG A 77 11.87 -16.35 -13.21
CA ARG A 77 12.01 -17.21 -12.03
C ARG A 77 11.73 -16.46 -10.74
N ILE A 78 11.41 -17.23 -9.72
CA ILE A 78 11.21 -16.73 -8.35
C ILE A 78 12.30 -17.39 -7.51
N LEU A 79 13.09 -16.56 -6.86
CA LEU A 79 14.14 -17.01 -5.94
C LEU A 79 13.71 -16.71 -4.52
N ILE A 80 13.95 -17.65 -3.64
CA ILE A 80 13.69 -17.51 -2.20
C ILE A 80 14.90 -17.98 -1.43
N ARG A 81 15.13 -17.39 -0.25
CA ARG A 81 16.17 -17.77 0.67
C ARG A 81 15.58 -18.64 1.79
N PRO A 82 15.77 -19.96 1.75
CA PRO A 82 15.27 -20.83 2.81
C PRO A 82 16.23 -20.83 4.01
N ASN A 83 15.74 -20.52 5.21
CA ASN A 83 16.44 -20.67 6.51
C ASN A 83 17.91 -20.19 6.48
N GLY A 84 18.16 -18.97 6.04
CA GLY A 84 19.52 -18.39 6.00
C GLY A 84 20.46 -19.03 4.98
N LYS A 85 19.98 -19.90 4.08
CA LYS A 85 20.75 -20.49 2.99
C LYS A 85 20.87 -19.50 1.82
N ASN A 86 21.61 -19.87 0.77
CA ASN A 86 21.65 -19.08 -0.47
C ASN A 86 20.29 -19.02 -1.16
N LEU A 87 20.05 -17.95 -1.95
CA LEU A 87 18.88 -17.85 -2.82
C LEU A 87 18.77 -19.07 -3.72
N GLN A 88 17.60 -19.68 -3.74
CA GLN A 88 17.30 -20.87 -4.52
C GLN A 88 16.05 -20.64 -5.37
N ASP A 89 16.04 -21.25 -6.56
CA ASP A 89 14.86 -21.21 -7.43
C ASP A 89 13.71 -21.95 -6.76
N LEU A 90 12.62 -21.25 -6.53
CA LEU A 90 11.41 -21.77 -5.90
C LEU A 90 10.84 -23.00 -6.64
N ALA A 91 11.01 -23.08 -7.97
CA ALA A 91 10.58 -24.22 -8.75
C ALA A 91 11.29 -25.51 -8.36
N LYS A 92 12.55 -25.42 -7.89
CA LYS A 92 13.40 -26.55 -7.50
C LYS A 92 13.23 -27.01 -6.06
N ILE A 93 12.48 -26.26 -5.24
CA ILE A 93 12.34 -26.54 -3.82
C ILE A 93 11.00 -27.24 -3.56
N SER A 94 11.03 -28.45 -3.01
CA SER A 94 9.83 -29.24 -2.76
C SER A 94 9.09 -28.89 -1.44
N ARG A 95 9.78 -28.36 -0.43
CA ARG A 95 9.24 -28.20 0.97
C ARG A 95 9.24 -26.76 1.51
N THR A 96 9.47 -25.76 0.73
CA THR A 96 9.83 -24.40 1.24
C THR A 96 8.63 -23.55 1.67
N LEU A 97 7.40 -23.99 1.40
CA LEU A 97 6.22 -23.18 1.72
C LEU A 97 5.96 -23.07 3.23
N SER A 98 6.55 -23.97 4.04
CA SER A 98 6.43 -23.87 5.51
C SER A 98 7.10 -22.65 6.14
N GLN A 99 7.91 -21.91 5.39
CA GLN A 99 8.54 -20.66 5.86
C GLN A 99 7.76 -19.42 5.46
N ILE A 100 6.73 -19.60 4.63
CA ILE A 100 5.92 -18.51 4.11
C ILE A 100 4.48 -18.72 4.58
N GLY A 101 3.94 -17.70 5.20
CA GLY A 101 2.52 -17.61 5.49
C GLY A 101 1.79 -16.94 4.33
N PHE A 102 0.67 -17.50 3.89
CA PHE A 102 -0.11 -16.97 2.80
C PHE A 102 -1.54 -16.68 3.20
N LEU A 103 -2.01 -15.47 2.87
CA LEU A 103 -3.42 -15.13 2.73
C LEU A 103 -3.65 -14.77 1.26
N ILE A 104 -4.20 -15.68 0.45
CA ILE A 104 -4.46 -15.46 -0.98
C ILE A 104 -5.96 -15.39 -1.27
N ASP A 105 -6.66 -16.40 -0.79
CA ASP A 105 -8.12 -16.47 -0.84
C ASP A 105 -8.59 -16.92 0.55
N ILE A 106 -9.72 -16.42 1.00
CA ILE A 106 -10.23 -16.84 2.32
C ILE A 106 -10.73 -18.27 2.17
N PRO A 107 -10.20 -19.20 2.97
CA PRO A 107 -10.58 -20.60 2.88
C PRO A 107 -12.06 -20.79 3.19
N ALA A 108 -12.81 -21.36 2.26
CA ALA A 108 -14.22 -21.67 2.42
C ALA A 108 -14.47 -22.97 3.23
N PHE A 109 -13.83 -23.09 4.40
CA PHE A 109 -14.03 -24.24 5.30
C PHE A 109 -15.27 -24.08 6.18
N TYR A 110 -16.42 -23.98 5.56
CA TYR A 110 -17.68 -23.60 6.21
C TYR A 110 -18.16 -24.57 7.31
N ASN A 111 -17.69 -25.82 7.33
CA ASN A 111 -18.12 -26.84 8.30
C ASN A 111 -17.10 -27.12 9.40
N MET A 112 -16.11 -26.24 9.57
CA MET A 112 -15.13 -26.33 10.64
C MET A 112 -15.32 -25.17 11.63
N THR A 113 -15.06 -25.41 12.92
CA THR A 113 -14.93 -24.33 13.90
C THR A 113 -13.60 -23.59 13.67
N ALA A 114 -13.50 -22.36 14.19
CA ALA A 114 -12.24 -21.60 14.12
C ALA A 114 -11.07 -22.41 14.71
N TYR A 115 -11.26 -23.06 15.84
CA TYR A 115 -10.27 -23.93 16.47
C TYR A 115 -9.86 -25.09 15.57
N GLN A 116 -10.82 -25.82 14.99
CA GLN A 116 -10.53 -26.96 14.10
C GLN A 116 -9.76 -26.52 12.87
N LEU A 117 -10.13 -25.41 12.27
CA LEU A 117 -9.48 -24.84 11.10
C LEU A 117 -8.03 -24.46 11.41
N LEU A 118 -7.81 -23.69 12.46
CA LEU A 118 -6.47 -23.24 12.83
C LEU A 118 -5.56 -24.41 13.25
N ARG A 119 -6.10 -25.38 13.98
CA ARG A 119 -5.38 -26.61 14.34
C ARG A 119 -5.01 -27.45 13.11
N TYR A 120 -5.90 -27.52 12.13
CA TYR A 120 -5.62 -28.19 10.85
C TYR A 120 -4.43 -27.53 10.13
N PHE A 121 -4.42 -26.20 9.99
CA PHE A 121 -3.31 -25.51 9.33
C PHE A 121 -2.00 -25.57 10.13
N ALA A 122 -2.05 -25.46 11.45
CA ALA A 122 -0.87 -25.63 12.29
C ALA A 122 -0.22 -27.01 12.09
N ASN A 123 -1.03 -28.08 12.07
CA ASN A 123 -0.55 -29.43 11.80
C ASN A 123 0.00 -29.59 10.38
N LEU A 124 -0.66 -29.00 9.37
CA LEU A 124 -0.22 -29.06 7.97
C LEU A 124 1.16 -28.42 7.78
N GLN A 125 1.45 -27.37 8.55
CA GLN A 125 2.73 -26.66 8.54
C GLN A 125 3.76 -27.25 9.53
N ASN A 126 3.46 -28.39 10.17
CA ASN A 126 4.31 -29.08 11.15
C ASN A 126 4.68 -28.20 12.35
N TYR A 127 3.79 -27.32 12.80
CA TYR A 127 3.99 -26.57 14.04
C TYR A 127 4.05 -27.53 15.23
N PRO A 128 4.89 -27.28 16.29
CA PRO A 128 5.03 -28.16 17.44
C PRO A 128 3.69 -28.48 18.07
N LYS A 129 3.34 -29.77 18.13
CA LYS A 129 2.00 -30.25 18.54
C LYS A 129 1.60 -29.83 19.93
N ASP A 130 2.56 -29.82 20.86
CA ASP A 130 2.44 -29.40 22.23
C ASP A 130 2.16 -27.91 22.43
N LYS A 131 2.42 -27.09 21.42
CA LYS A 131 2.24 -25.62 21.43
C LYS A 131 1.03 -25.13 20.60
N ILE A 132 0.37 -26.02 19.85
CA ILE A 132 -0.70 -25.60 18.93
C ILE A 132 -1.84 -24.91 19.68
N ASP A 133 -2.32 -25.50 20.76
CA ASP A 133 -3.50 -25.00 21.47
C ASP A 133 -3.22 -23.64 22.11
N GLN A 134 -2.06 -23.48 22.74
CA GLN A 134 -1.61 -22.20 23.28
C GLN A 134 -1.50 -21.16 22.17
N ARG A 135 -0.90 -21.51 21.02
CA ARG A 135 -0.74 -20.60 19.88
C ARG A 135 -2.08 -20.16 19.30
N ILE A 136 -3.06 -21.06 19.22
CA ILE A 136 -4.42 -20.72 18.76
C ILE A 136 -5.05 -19.72 19.73
N ASP A 137 -4.96 -19.96 21.05
CA ASP A 137 -5.54 -19.08 22.05
C ASP A 137 -4.91 -17.69 22.03
N GLU A 138 -3.58 -17.59 21.96
CA GLU A 138 -2.85 -16.33 21.83
C GLU A 138 -3.29 -15.53 20.61
N LEU A 139 -3.43 -16.18 19.45
CA LEU A 139 -3.81 -15.50 18.22
C LEU A 139 -5.28 -15.11 18.19
N LEU A 140 -6.19 -15.98 18.67
CA LEU A 140 -7.61 -15.63 18.77
C LEU A 140 -7.85 -14.46 19.72
N ASP A 141 -7.16 -14.43 20.86
CA ASP A 141 -7.23 -13.32 21.80
C ASP A 141 -6.76 -12.02 21.17
N ARG A 142 -5.61 -12.04 20.50
CA ARG A 142 -5.02 -10.89 19.83
C ARG A 142 -5.93 -10.28 18.75
N PHE A 143 -6.68 -11.13 18.03
CA PHE A 143 -7.64 -10.71 17.02
C PHE A 143 -9.06 -10.48 17.57
N LYS A 144 -9.27 -10.59 18.90
CA LYS A 144 -10.55 -10.45 19.58
C LYS A 144 -11.59 -11.44 19.06
N LEU A 145 -11.18 -12.70 18.90
CA LEU A 145 -11.99 -13.80 18.41
C LEU A 145 -12.08 -14.97 19.40
N SER A 146 -11.62 -14.81 20.66
CA SER A 146 -11.59 -15.89 21.67
C SER A 146 -12.95 -16.50 21.93
N GLU A 147 -14.01 -15.67 22.02
CA GLU A 147 -15.39 -16.13 22.24
C GLU A 147 -15.94 -16.97 21.07
N TRP A 148 -15.36 -16.81 19.87
CA TRP A 148 -15.76 -17.49 18.65
C TRP A 148 -14.93 -18.75 18.35
N LYS A 149 -14.05 -19.16 19.26
CA LYS A 149 -13.12 -20.29 19.09
C LYS A 149 -13.80 -21.57 18.61
N PHE A 150 -14.97 -21.89 19.19
CA PHE A 150 -15.72 -23.11 18.88
C PHE A 150 -16.92 -22.88 17.97
N GLU A 151 -17.09 -21.67 17.44
CA GLU A 151 -18.14 -21.36 16.48
C GLU A 151 -17.71 -21.76 15.06
N LEU A 152 -18.68 -22.15 14.23
CA LEU A 152 -18.43 -22.52 12.83
C LEU A 152 -18.05 -21.30 12.00
N VAL A 153 -17.00 -21.41 11.22
CA VAL A 153 -16.49 -20.29 10.38
C VAL A 153 -17.53 -19.80 9.38
N LYS A 154 -18.49 -20.62 8.95
CA LYS A 154 -19.60 -20.21 8.09
C LYS A 154 -20.50 -19.12 8.71
N ASN A 155 -20.52 -19.02 10.03
CA ASN A 155 -21.33 -18.05 10.76
C ASN A 155 -20.61 -16.72 11.00
N PHE A 156 -19.33 -16.63 10.57
CA PHE A 156 -18.51 -15.45 10.77
C PHE A 156 -18.90 -14.31 9.84
N SER A 157 -18.82 -13.10 10.35
CA SER A 157 -18.86 -11.92 9.49
C SER A 157 -17.67 -11.91 8.52
N LYS A 158 -17.75 -11.15 7.44
CA LYS A 158 -16.63 -10.99 6.49
C LYS A 158 -15.34 -10.56 7.19
N GLY A 159 -15.45 -9.64 8.17
CA GLY A 159 -14.31 -9.17 8.96
C GLY A 159 -13.71 -10.27 9.85
N MET A 160 -14.53 -11.06 10.51
CA MET A 160 -14.06 -12.20 11.31
C MET A 160 -13.38 -13.26 10.44
N THR A 161 -13.95 -13.55 9.27
CA THR A 161 -13.37 -14.51 8.31
C THR A 161 -12.01 -14.02 7.81
N GLN A 162 -11.86 -12.71 7.54
CA GLN A 162 -10.60 -12.11 7.15
C GLN A 162 -9.54 -12.22 8.26
N LYS A 163 -9.92 -11.94 9.51
CA LYS A 163 -9.03 -12.12 10.68
C LYS A 163 -8.57 -13.56 10.81
N ILE A 164 -9.46 -14.54 10.66
CA ILE A 164 -9.10 -15.98 10.67
C ILE A 164 -8.14 -16.33 9.54
N GLY A 165 -8.33 -15.77 8.35
CA GLY A 165 -7.41 -15.95 7.23
C GLY A 165 -6.00 -15.43 7.53
N ILE A 166 -5.89 -14.28 8.19
CA ILE A 166 -4.59 -13.75 8.64
C ILE A 166 -3.99 -14.66 9.72
N ILE A 167 -4.77 -15.09 10.72
CA ILE A 167 -4.30 -16.01 11.76
C ILE A 167 -3.79 -17.31 11.12
N GLN A 168 -4.51 -17.86 10.16
CA GLN A 168 -4.10 -19.05 9.40
C GLN A 168 -2.75 -18.84 8.70
N ALA A 169 -2.51 -17.66 8.11
CA ALA A 169 -1.26 -17.35 7.46
C ALA A 169 -0.07 -17.30 8.43
N ILE A 170 -0.30 -16.96 9.71
CA ILE A 170 0.78 -16.74 10.70
C ILE A 170 0.85 -17.80 11.82
N ILE A 171 -0.05 -18.77 11.83
CA ILE A 171 -0.19 -19.77 12.90
C ILE A 171 1.12 -20.53 13.16
N HIS A 172 1.87 -20.82 12.11
CA HIS A 172 3.13 -21.57 12.14
C HIS A 172 4.38 -20.70 12.30
N ASP A 173 4.20 -19.42 12.64
CA ASP A 173 5.26 -18.42 12.87
C ASP A 173 6.25 -18.23 11.70
N PRO A 174 5.78 -18.01 10.46
CA PRO A 174 6.64 -17.92 9.29
C PRO A 174 7.60 -16.70 9.33
N GLU A 175 8.73 -16.79 8.62
CA GLU A 175 9.65 -15.66 8.44
C GLU A 175 9.14 -14.65 7.39
N ILE A 176 8.43 -15.15 6.37
CA ILE A 176 7.87 -14.34 5.28
C ILE A 176 6.35 -14.47 5.32
N ILE A 177 5.65 -13.36 5.23
CA ILE A 177 4.18 -13.31 5.24
C ILE A 177 3.71 -12.61 3.97
N ILE A 178 2.84 -13.26 3.21
CA ILE A 178 2.29 -12.73 1.96
C ILE A 178 0.77 -12.61 2.10
N LEU A 179 0.27 -11.38 1.97
CA LEU A 179 -1.13 -11.04 2.19
C LEU A 179 -1.72 -10.42 0.91
N ASP A 180 -2.72 -11.08 0.33
CA ASP A 180 -3.48 -10.54 -0.80
C ASP A 180 -4.75 -9.87 -0.28
N GLU A 181 -4.86 -8.55 -0.47
CA GLU A 181 -6.00 -7.72 -0.09
C GLU A 181 -6.47 -7.93 1.39
N PRO A 182 -5.57 -7.85 2.41
CA PRO A 182 -5.91 -8.24 3.78
C PRO A 182 -6.97 -7.34 4.44
N GLN A 183 -7.23 -6.16 3.89
CA GLN A 183 -8.15 -5.16 4.44
C GLN A 183 -9.46 -5.04 3.64
N THR A 184 -9.60 -5.79 2.55
CA THR A 184 -10.77 -5.70 1.67
C THR A 184 -12.04 -6.18 2.35
N GLY A 185 -13.06 -5.31 2.34
CA GLY A 185 -14.38 -5.60 2.91
C GLY A 185 -14.47 -5.53 4.42
N LEU A 186 -13.47 -4.94 5.08
CA LEU A 186 -13.48 -4.61 6.49
C LEU A 186 -14.06 -3.21 6.73
N ASP A 187 -14.68 -3.02 7.90
CA ASP A 187 -15.04 -1.71 8.40
C ASP A 187 -13.77 -0.88 8.77
N PRO A 188 -13.87 0.45 8.92
CA PRO A 188 -12.72 1.30 9.19
C PRO A 188 -11.94 0.92 10.45
N LEU A 189 -12.61 0.50 11.53
CA LEU A 189 -11.93 0.10 12.78
C LEU A 189 -11.15 -1.20 12.60
N ALA A 190 -11.74 -2.20 11.94
CA ALA A 190 -11.05 -3.45 11.65
C ALA A 190 -9.82 -3.24 10.75
N ARG A 191 -9.87 -2.31 9.79
CA ARG A 191 -8.69 -1.94 8.96
C ARG A 191 -7.56 -1.36 9.82
N VAL A 192 -7.88 -0.47 10.77
CA VAL A 192 -6.89 0.06 11.72
C VAL A 192 -6.26 -1.05 12.54
N GLU A 193 -7.04 -2.01 13.04
CA GLU A 193 -6.54 -3.16 13.80
C GLU A 193 -5.58 -4.02 12.96
N ILE A 194 -5.93 -4.32 11.70
CA ILE A 194 -5.06 -5.09 10.80
C ILE A 194 -3.75 -4.35 10.51
N ARG A 195 -3.79 -3.03 10.26
CA ARG A 195 -2.57 -2.24 10.05
C ARG A 195 -1.66 -2.26 11.27
N LYS A 196 -2.24 -2.08 12.46
CA LYS A 196 -1.50 -2.18 13.73
C LYS A 196 -0.83 -3.55 13.87
N TYR A 197 -1.54 -4.61 13.52
CA TYR A 197 -1.00 -5.96 13.60
C TYR A 197 0.14 -6.19 12.58
N ILE A 198 0.01 -5.70 11.36
CA ILE A 198 1.09 -5.76 10.35
C ILE A 198 2.35 -5.05 10.87
N ARG A 199 2.20 -3.86 11.50
CA ARG A 199 3.33 -3.14 12.12
C ARG A 199 3.96 -3.92 13.27
N GLU A 200 3.18 -4.62 14.07
CA GLU A 200 3.71 -5.49 15.13
C GLU A 200 4.52 -6.66 14.57
N LEU A 201 4.05 -7.31 13.52
CA LEU A 201 4.81 -8.36 12.83
C LEU A 201 6.13 -7.81 12.25
N GLN A 202 6.09 -6.62 11.65
CA GLN A 202 7.29 -5.93 11.18
C GLN A 202 8.27 -5.64 12.31
N SER A 203 7.81 -5.16 13.46
CA SER A 203 8.66 -4.90 14.63
C SER A 203 9.31 -6.17 15.20
N GLN A 204 8.70 -7.35 14.98
CA GLN A 204 9.24 -8.65 15.29
C GLN A 204 10.26 -9.15 14.24
N GLY A 205 10.58 -8.36 13.23
CA GLY A 205 11.53 -8.71 12.17
C GLY A 205 10.97 -9.60 11.08
N LYS A 206 9.63 -9.77 10.99
CA LYS A 206 8.99 -10.53 9.90
C LYS A 206 9.12 -9.76 8.58
N THR A 207 9.34 -10.47 7.50
CA THR A 207 9.30 -9.91 6.14
C THR A 207 7.88 -10.01 5.61
N ILE A 208 7.32 -8.90 5.12
CA ILE A 208 5.91 -8.86 4.75
C ILE A 208 5.76 -8.37 3.31
N PHE A 209 4.97 -9.08 2.52
CA PHE A 209 4.58 -8.69 1.17
C PHE A 209 3.07 -8.54 1.13
N VAL A 210 2.58 -7.32 0.92
CA VAL A 210 1.14 -7.03 0.92
C VAL A 210 0.71 -6.55 -0.46
N ALA A 211 -0.31 -7.19 -1.05
CA ALA A 211 -0.95 -6.64 -2.24
C ALA A 211 -2.25 -5.93 -1.86
N SER A 212 -2.50 -4.77 -2.45
CA SER A 212 -3.74 -4.01 -2.26
C SER A 212 -4.04 -3.09 -3.45
N HIS A 213 -5.30 -2.73 -3.60
CA HIS A 213 -5.71 -1.64 -4.50
C HIS A 213 -5.81 -0.29 -3.76
N MET A 214 -5.66 -0.26 -2.44
CA MET A 214 -5.79 0.93 -1.60
C MET A 214 -4.41 1.47 -1.23
N LEU A 215 -3.92 2.43 -2.00
CA LEU A 215 -2.58 2.99 -1.87
C LEU A 215 -2.34 3.61 -0.49
N TYR A 216 -3.32 4.37 0.02
CA TYR A 216 -3.23 4.99 1.35
C TYR A 216 -2.99 3.98 2.46
N GLU A 217 -3.78 2.91 2.52
CA GLU A 217 -3.68 1.92 3.58
C GLU A 217 -2.33 1.19 3.59
N ILE A 218 -1.76 0.98 2.39
CA ILE A 218 -0.45 0.35 2.21
C ILE A 218 0.67 1.30 2.59
N SER A 219 0.56 2.58 2.26
CA SER A 219 1.59 3.58 2.60
C SER A 219 1.80 3.73 4.11
N GLU A 220 0.78 3.43 4.90
CA GLU A 220 0.85 3.46 6.36
C GLU A 220 1.71 2.33 6.97
N VAL A 221 1.86 1.21 6.29
CA VAL A 221 2.50 0.01 6.85
C VAL A 221 3.74 -0.46 6.10
N CYS A 222 3.94 -0.01 4.85
CA CYS A 222 5.06 -0.47 4.02
C CYS A 222 6.28 0.44 4.10
N ASP A 223 7.46 -0.15 3.94
CA ASP A 223 8.73 0.58 3.78
C ASP A 223 8.90 1.06 2.34
N LYS A 224 8.48 0.22 1.38
CA LYS A 224 8.48 0.52 -0.05
C LYS A 224 7.20 0.06 -0.73
N ILE A 225 6.89 0.70 -1.84
CA ILE A 225 5.73 0.38 -2.66
C ILE A 225 6.19 0.09 -4.09
N ALA A 226 5.73 -1.05 -4.62
CA ALA A 226 5.78 -1.38 -6.04
C ALA A 226 4.41 -1.07 -6.66
N LEU A 227 4.36 -0.06 -7.52
CA LEU A 227 3.16 0.31 -8.27
C LEU A 227 3.07 -0.57 -9.51
N ILE A 228 1.98 -1.33 -9.63
CA ILE A 228 1.74 -2.24 -10.75
C ILE A 228 0.54 -1.80 -11.59
N ASN A 229 0.71 -1.82 -12.92
CA ASN A 229 -0.38 -1.56 -13.86
C ASN A 229 -0.20 -2.45 -15.10
N TYR A 230 -1.28 -3.01 -15.63
CA TYR A 230 -1.27 -3.94 -16.78
C TYR A 230 -0.15 -4.99 -16.73
N GLY A 231 0.05 -5.58 -15.56
CA GLY A 231 1.04 -6.63 -15.32
C GLY A 231 2.48 -6.16 -15.17
N SER A 232 2.79 -4.88 -15.29
CA SER A 232 4.16 -4.34 -15.23
C SER A 232 4.33 -3.42 -14.02
N ILE A 233 5.51 -3.44 -13.39
CA ILE A 233 5.86 -2.45 -12.35
C ILE A 233 6.19 -1.13 -13.04
N ILE A 234 5.43 -0.08 -12.72
CA ILE A 234 5.58 1.27 -13.24
C ILE A 234 6.38 2.18 -12.31
N GLY A 235 6.52 1.81 -11.03
CA GLY A 235 7.32 2.52 -10.04
C GLY A 235 7.62 1.62 -8.85
N PHE A 236 8.84 1.76 -8.29
CA PHE A 236 9.24 1.05 -7.07
C PHE A 236 10.21 1.91 -6.27
N ASP A 237 9.79 2.34 -5.09
CA ASP A 237 10.60 3.16 -4.17
C ASP A 237 9.97 3.21 -2.78
N THR A 238 10.59 3.93 -1.83
CA THR A 238 9.95 4.31 -0.57
C THR A 238 8.76 5.22 -0.83
N VAL A 239 7.84 5.27 0.14
CA VAL A 239 6.65 6.14 0.06
C VAL A 239 7.06 7.60 -0.15
N GLU A 240 8.08 8.05 0.61
CA GLU A 240 8.61 9.41 0.56
C GLU A 240 9.22 9.73 -0.82
N ASN A 241 10.04 8.82 -1.36
CA ASN A 241 10.66 9.01 -2.68
C ASN A 241 9.65 8.99 -3.83
N LEU A 242 8.60 8.16 -3.72
CA LEU A 242 7.51 8.17 -4.68
C LEU A 242 6.76 9.51 -4.64
N ALA A 243 6.50 10.03 -3.46
CA ALA A 243 5.86 11.33 -3.29
C ALA A 243 6.71 12.49 -3.85
N LEU A 244 8.05 12.44 -3.69
CA LEU A 244 8.97 13.43 -4.24
C LEU A 244 9.09 13.42 -5.78
N LYS A 245 8.71 12.34 -6.44
CA LYS A 245 8.67 12.25 -7.91
C LYS A 245 7.54 13.05 -8.55
N LEU A 246 6.59 13.52 -7.74
CA LEU A 246 5.59 14.48 -8.20
C LEU A 246 6.24 15.85 -8.39
N LYS A 247 6.07 16.40 -9.58
CA LYS A 247 6.50 17.77 -9.86
C LYS A 247 5.68 18.82 -9.10
N THR A 248 4.46 18.48 -8.71
CA THR A 248 3.51 19.39 -8.07
C THR A 248 3.14 18.89 -6.70
N SER A 249 3.26 19.71 -5.68
CA SER A 249 2.81 19.46 -4.32
C SER A 249 1.55 20.26 -4.00
N GLU A 250 0.66 19.70 -3.18
CA GLU A 250 -0.57 20.35 -2.74
C GLU A 250 -0.51 20.71 -1.26
N LEU A 251 -1.13 21.85 -0.91
CA LEU A 251 -1.40 22.24 0.44
C LEU A 251 -2.90 22.51 0.59
N ASP A 252 -3.53 21.91 1.57
CA ASP A 252 -4.90 22.18 1.94
C ASP A 252 -4.92 23.16 3.12
N CYS A 253 -5.71 24.23 2.96
CA CYS A 253 -5.91 25.26 3.95
C CYS A 253 -7.40 25.36 4.25
N GLU A 254 -7.81 24.96 5.47
CA GLU A 254 -9.20 25.09 5.93
C GLU A 254 -9.40 26.41 6.65
N LEU A 255 -10.58 27.03 6.46
CA LEU A 255 -10.95 28.31 7.01
C LEU A 255 -12.02 28.18 8.07
N LEU A 256 -12.00 29.08 9.05
CA LEU A 256 -13.01 29.12 10.12
C LEU A 256 -14.41 29.40 9.59
N LYS A 257 -14.52 30.18 8.51
CA LYS A 257 -15.79 30.54 7.86
C LYS A 257 -15.63 30.49 6.34
N PRO A 258 -16.69 30.16 5.60
CA PRO A 258 -16.65 30.22 4.15
C PRO A 258 -16.51 31.69 3.69
N ILE A 259 -15.86 31.86 2.54
CA ILE A 259 -15.73 33.17 1.88
C ILE A 259 -16.96 33.42 1.00
N ASN A 260 -17.46 34.65 1.03
CA ASN A 260 -18.55 35.06 0.18
C ASN A 260 -18.16 35.04 -1.29
N ALA A 261 -19.06 34.60 -2.18
CA ALA A 261 -18.79 34.47 -3.60
C ALA A 261 -18.30 35.79 -4.26
N ASN A 262 -18.79 36.95 -3.79
CA ASN A 262 -18.42 38.26 -4.32
C ASN A 262 -16.99 38.70 -3.90
N GLU A 263 -16.45 38.14 -2.84
CA GLU A 263 -15.11 38.47 -2.30
C GLU A 263 -14.05 37.48 -2.74
N LEU A 264 -14.47 36.33 -3.29
CA LEU A 264 -13.61 35.19 -3.57
C LEU A 264 -12.58 35.49 -4.68
N GLU A 265 -13.04 36.03 -5.80
CA GLU A 265 -12.17 36.28 -6.97
C GLU A 265 -11.05 37.28 -6.66
N PRO A 266 -11.31 38.46 -6.02
CA PRO A 266 -10.27 39.37 -5.60
C PRO A 266 -9.28 38.76 -4.58
N ILE A 267 -9.74 37.88 -3.70
CA ILE A 267 -8.88 37.19 -2.73
C ILE A 267 -7.96 36.21 -3.43
N ILE A 268 -8.47 35.41 -4.39
CA ILE A 268 -7.67 34.46 -5.17
C ILE A 268 -6.59 35.18 -5.97
N ASP A 269 -6.92 36.30 -6.63
CA ASP A 269 -5.95 37.08 -7.42
C ASP A 269 -4.82 37.62 -6.54
N ARG A 270 -5.15 38.17 -5.36
CA ARG A 270 -4.16 38.62 -4.39
C ARG A 270 -3.31 37.47 -3.83
N LEU A 271 -3.91 36.30 -3.59
CA LEU A 271 -3.17 35.11 -3.16
C LEU A 271 -2.17 34.66 -4.22
N ILE A 272 -2.59 34.62 -5.49
CA ILE A 272 -1.70 34.26 -6.60
C ILE A 272 -0.56 35.27 -6.73
N GLU A 273 -0.85 36.57 -6.70
CA GLU A 273 0.16 37.62 -6.76
C GLU A 273 1.20 37.53 -5.64
N LYS A 274 0.74 37.36 -4.39
CA LYS A 274 1.61 37.32 -3.21
C LYS A 274 2.43 36.04 -3.09
N LEU A 275 1.88 34.93 -3.59
CA LEU A 275 2.47 33.60 -3.46
C LEU A 275 3.18 33.14 -4.75
N ASP A 276 3.19 33.92 -5.83
CA ASP A 276 3.77 33.54 -7.14
C ASP A 276 5.18 32.91 -7.05
N PRO A 277 6.11 33.36 -6.18
CA PRO A 277 7.43 32.77 -6.09
C PRO A 277 7.45 31.32 -5.57
N TYR A 278 6.38 30.89 -4.90
CA TYR A 278 6.27 29.61 -4.19
C TYR A 278 5.31 28.65 -4.89
N LEU A 279 4.45 29.17 -5.79
CA LEU A 279 3.46 28.39 -6.52
C LEU A 279 4.09 27.63 -7.67
N ASP A 280 3.48 26.52 -8.06
CA ASP A 280 3.91 25.72 -9.20
C ASP A 280 3.55 26.43 -10.50
N LYS A 281 4.58 26.77 -11.29
CA LYS A 281 4.45 27.45 -12.60
C LYS A 281 4.22 26.46 -13.76
N ASP A 282 4.61 25.20 -13.56
CA ASP A 282 4.50 24.13 -14.56
C ASP A 282 3.31 23.20 -14.27
N LEU A 283 2.26 23.75 -13.65
CA LEU A 283 1.08 22.99 -13.24
C LEU A 283 0.42 22.29 -14.44
N ASP A 284 0.25 20.97 -14.34
CA ASP A 284 -0.45 20.18 -15.36
C ASP A 284 -1.91 20.65 -15.49
N PRO A 285 -2.35 21.12 -16.69
CA PRO A 285 -3.72 21.58 -16.90
C PRO A 285 -4.81 20.54 -16.61
N THR A 286 -4.44 19.26 -16.55
CA THR A 286 -5.36 18.17 -16.19
C THR A 286 -5.65 18.12 -14.68
N ILE A 287 -4.78 18.73 -13.87
CA ILE A 287 -4.88 18.79 -12.41
C ILE A 287 -5.62 20.06 -12.02
N SER A 288 -5.11 21.21 -12.43
CA SER A 288 -5.74 22.52 -12.26
C SER A 288 -5.22 23.49 -13.32
N LYS A 289 -6.03 24.47 -13.69
CA LYS A 289 -5.63 25.57 -14.56
C LYS A 289 -5.02 26.75 -13.80
N ILE A 290 -5.23 26.78 -12.47
CA ILE A 290 -4.79 27.85 -11.58
C ILE A 290 -4.13 27.27 -10.34
N PRO A 291 -3.04 27.88 -9.83
CA PRO A 291 -2.28 27.32 -8.71
C PRO A 291 -2.95 27.50 -7.33
N VAL A 292 -4.00 28.32 -7.24
CA VAL A 292 -4.79 28.53 -6.00
C VAL A 292 -6.26 28.28 -6.33
N ARG A 293 -6.93 27.39 -5.60
CA ARG A 293 -8.33 27.07 -5.82
C ARG A 293 -9.11 27.00 -4.52
N TYR A 294 -10.30 27.59 -4.51
CA TYR A 294 -11.23 27.52 -3.37
C TYR A 294 -12.21 26.37 -3.55
N TYR A 295 -12.47 25.63 -2.46
CA TYR A 295 -13.42 24.54 -2.39
C TYR A 295 -14.50 24.87 -1.34
N PRO A 296 -15.71 25.31 -1.77
CA PRO A 296 -16.78 25.70 -0.84
C PRO A 296 -17.21 24.59 0.11
N GLU A 297 -17.22 23.34 -0.37
CA GLU A 297 -17.63 22.15 0.41
C GLU A 297 -16.65 21.88 1.57
N GLN A 298 -15.38 22.23 1.41
CA GLN A 298 -14.31 22.06 2.41
C GLN A 298 -14.03 23.37 3.17
N GLN A 299 -14.72 24.45 2.83
CA GLN A 299 -14.49 25.80 3.37
C GLN A 299 -13.01 26.18 3.35
N GLY A 300 -12.32 25.94 2.22
CA GLY A 300 -10.87 26.08 2.20
C GLY A 300 -10.25 26.30 0.83
N PHE A 301 -8.96 26.62 0.86
CA PHE A 301 -8.13 26.74 -0.33
C PHE A 301 -7.24 25.52 -0.51
N LYS A 302 -6.97 25.20 -1.77
CA LYS A 302 -5.91 24.30 -2.18
C LYS A 302 -4.86 25.10 -2.97
N PHE A 303 -3.61 24.97 -2.54
CA PHE A 303 -2.45 25.57 -3.18
C PHE A 303 -1.64 24.49 -3.87
N TYR A 304 -1.24 24.76 -5.11
CA TYR A 304 -0.26 23.96 -5.83
C TYR A 304 1.08 24.68 -5.80
N TYR A 305 2.11 24.05 -5.22
CA TYR A 305 3.39 24.70 -4.95
C TYR A 305 4.58 23.83 -5.36
N ASP A 306 5.79 24.35 -5.27
CA ASP A 306 7.04 23.72 -5.74
C ASP A 306 7.52 22.51 -4.89
N GLY A 307 6.82 22.16 -3.83
CA GLY A 307 7.12 21.01 -2.97
C GLY A 307 8.20 21.25 -1.91
N ARG A 308 8.81 22.43 -1.85
CA ARG A 308 9.85 22.75 -0.87
C ARG A 308 9.27 23.11 0.49
N ASN A 309 9.95 22.67 1.56
CA ASN A 309 9.52 23.00 2.92
C ASN A 309 9.60 24.51 3.23
N ASP A 310 10.58 25.19 2.65
CA ASP A 310 10.71 26.64 2.82
C ASP A 310 9.54 27.38 2.15
N SER A 311 9.16 26.96 0.95
CA SER A 311 7.98 27.51 0.24
C SER A 311 6.70 27.26 1.02
N LYS A 312 6.53 26.07 1.60
CA LYS A 312 5.40 25.76 2.49
C LYS A 312 5.33 26.68 3.69
N ALA A 313 6.47 26.95 4.34
CA ALA A 313 6.55 27.83 5.48
C ALA A 313 6.20 29.30 5.10
N GLU A 314 6.71 29.78 3.96
CA GLU A 314 6.43 31.14 3.49
C GLU A 314 4.98 31.31 3.01
N ILE A 315 4.36 30.28 2.40
CA ILE A 315 2.94 30.27 2.08
C ILE A 315 2.12 30.45 3.37
N LEU A 316 2.35 29.62 4.38
CA LEU A 316 1.63 29.71 5.67
C LEU A 316 1.80 31.07 6.32
N LYS A 317 3.03 31.58 6.37
CA LYS A 317 3.34 32.90 6.93
C LYS A 317 2.61 34.00 6.17
N THR A 318 2.60 33.97 4.85
CA THR A 318 1.89 34.94 4.02
C THR A 318 0.39 34.92 4.28
N LEU A 319 -0.22 33.72 4.39
CA LEU A 319 -1.64 33.59 4.73
C LEU A 319 -1.98 34.25 6.07
N ILE A 320 -1.18 33.99 7.10
CA ILE A 320 -1.42 34.52 8.44
C ILE A 320 -1.17 36.06 8.49
N MET A 321 -0.10 36.54 7.86
CA MET A 321 0.29 37.96 8.01
C MET A 321 -0.44 38.90 7.05
N ASN A 322 -0.83 38.46 5.88
CA ASN A 322 -1.38 39.34 4.82
C ASN A 322 -2.88 39.16 4.58
N PHE A 323 -3.48 38.08 5.11
CA PHE A 323 -4.88 37.76 4.86
C PHE A 323 -5.70 37.57 6.15
N GLU A 324 -5.16 38.00 7.32
CA GLU A 324 -5.86 37.90 8.59
C GLU A 324 -7.20 38.67 8.60
N SER A 325 -7.29 39.78 7.86
CA SER A 325 -8.52 40.55 7.69
C SER A 325 -9.55 39.89 6.76
N ASP A 326 -9.12 39.00 5.86
CA ASP A 326 -9.98 38.37 4.85
C ASP A 326 -10.56 37.04 5.35
N PHE A 327 -9.73 36.22 6.01
CA PHE A 327 -10.14 34.94 6.56
C PHE A 327 -9.23 34.44 7.69
N THR A 328 -9.73 33.50 8.47
CA THR A 328 -8.97 32.85 9.56
C THR A 328 -8.66 31.40 9.17
N VAL A 329 -7.38 31.05 9.14
CA VAL A 329 -6.91 29.67 8.87
C VAL A 329 -7.03 28.85 10.15
N ILE A 330 -7.70 27.68 10.06
CA ILE A 330 -7.82 26.73 11.19
C ILE A 330 -6.99 25.46 10.98
N SER A 331 -6.69 25.12 9.72
CA SER A 331 -5.87 23.96 9.37
C SER A 331 -5.03 24.27 8.14
N PHE A 332 -3.77 23.83 8.15
CA PHE A 332 -2.86 23.94 7.02
C PHE A 332 -2.04 22.67 6.90
N THR A 333 -2.42 21.81 5.98
CA THR A 333 -1.90 20.47 5.88
C THR A 333 -1.41 20.15 4.47
N GLN A 334 -0.47 19.24 4.38
CA GLN A 334 -0.05 18.62 3.13
C GLN A 334 -0.66 17.21 3.06
N PRO A 335 -1.67 16.98 2.22
CA PRO A 335 -2.36 15.70 2.17
C PRO A 335 -1.42 14.62 1.62
N LYS A 336 -0.97 13.71 2.49
CA LYS A 336 -0.08 12.60 2.11
C LYS A 336 -0.74 11.64 1.11
N THR A 337 -2.04 11.49 1.18
CA THR A 337 -2.83 10.54 0.39
C THR A 337 -3.01 10.98 -1.05
N SER A 338 -3.33 12.27 -1.27
CA SER A 338 -3.53 12.82 -2.61
C SER A 338 -2.26 12.76 -3.45
N GLN A 339 -1.09 12.93 -2.82
CA GLN A 339 0.19 12.87 -3.50
C GLN A 339 0.47 11.49 -4.10
N LEU A 340 0.31 10.42 -3.34
CA LEU A 340 0.58 9.06 -3.83
C LEU A 340 -0.42 8.59 -4.88
N GLU A 341 -1.71 8.93 -4.72
CA GLU A 341 -2.74 8.61 -5.72
C GLU A 341 -2.48 9.36 -7.04
N ARG A 342 -1.97 10.57 -6.96
CA ARG A 342 -1.55 11.36 -8.13
C ARG A 342 -0.29 10.78 -8.79
N VAL A 343 0.75 10.44 -8.00
CA VAL A 343 1.93 9.69 -8.51
C VAL A 343 1.47 8.49 -9.31
N TYR A 344 0.55 7.74 -8.73
CA TYR A 344 0.02 6.56 -9.40
C TYR A 344 -0.70 6.92 -10.70
N ALA A 345 -1.59 7.91 -10.67
CA ALA A 345 -2.34 8.35 -11.85
C ALA A 345 -1.42 8.89 -12.96
N GLU A 346 -0.39 9.67 -12.63
CA GLU A 346 0.60 10.18 -13.59
C GLU A 346 1.45 9.04 -14.18
N MET A 347 1.96 8.14 -13.34
CA MET A 347 2.74 6.99 -13.82
C MET A 347 1.92 6.07 -14.73
N VAL A 348 0.61 5.93 -14.46
CA VAL A 348 -0.31 5.18 -15.33
C VAL A 348 -0.46 5.87 -16.67
N LYS A 349 -0.69 7.20 -16.70
CA LYS A 349 -0.80 7.98 -17.94
C LYS A 349 0.48 7.91 -18.79
N ASP A 350 1.64 8.05 -18.17
CA ASP A 350 2.94 7.96 -18.84
C ASP A 350 3.18 6.58 -19.46
N ASN A 351 2.74 5.53 -18.77
CA ASN A 351 2.85 4.16 -19.27
C ASN A 351 1.90 3.91 -20.46
N ASP A 352 0.67 4.38 -20.39
CA ASP A 352 -0.31 4.28 -21.47
C ASP A 352 0.16 5.05 -22.73
N LEU A 353 0.81 6.21 -22.56
CA LEU A 353 1.38 6.98 -23.66
C LEU A 353 2.58 6.25 -24.31
N LYS A 354 3.44 5.60 -23.51
CA LYS A 354 4.57 4.80 -24.01
C LYS A 354 4.10 3.58 -24.78
N ASP A 355 3.07 2.88 -24.32
CA ASP A 355 2.52 1.70 -25.00
C ASP A 355 1.80 2.08 -26.31
N LYS A 356 1.07 3.21 -26.34
CA LYS A 356 0.48 3.74 -27.57
C LYS A 356 1.53 4.19 -28.62
N ARG A 357 2.70 4.67 -28.18
CA ARG A 357 3.82 5.01 -29.08
C ARG A 357 4.50 3.76 -29.63
N LYS A 358 4.66 2.70 -28.81
CA LYS A 358 5.21 1.42 -29.27
C LYS A 358 4.31 0.75 -30.29
N SER A 359 3.00 0.68 -30.05
CA SER A 359 2.03 0.08 -30.99
C SER A 359 1.96 0.84 -32.32
N LYS A 360 2.09 2.19 -32.32
CA LYS A 360 2.17 2.98 -33.56
C LYS A 360 3.50 2.81 -34.30
N GLY A 361 4.60 2.62 -33.58
CA GLY A 361 5.93 2.37 -34.18
C GLY A 361 6.08 1.00 -34.81
N GLU A 362 5.35 -0.02 -34.34
CA GLU A 362 5.30 -1.36 -34.94
C GLU A 362 4.43 -1.40 -36.23
N ILE A 363 3.37 -0.58 -36.28
CA ILE A 363 2.53 -0.49 -37.49
C ILE A 363 3.31 0.14 -38.64
N VAL A 364 4.16 1.13 -38.37
CA VAL A 364 4.96 1.81 -39.41
C VAL A 364 6.13 0.93 -39.92
N LYS A 365 6.57 -0.09 -39.17
CA LYS A 365 7.61 -1.02 -39.61
C LYS A 365 7.09 -2.21 -40.41
N ASN A 366 5.78 -2.48 -40.40
CA ASN A 366 5.17 -3.56 -41.15
C ASN A 366 4.56 -3.09 -42.50
N GLU A 367 4.63 -1.78 -42.80
CA GLU A 367 4.17 -1.21 -44.09
C GLU A 367 5.33 -0.69 -44.96
N SER A 368 6.58 -1.05 -44.60
CA SER A 368 7.78 -0.67 -45.42
C SER A 368 8.49 -1.92 -45.96
#